data_d29aeae0a869d7bb281b6d1d73452f83
#
_entry.id   d29aeae0a869d7bb281b6d1d73452f83
#
_cell.length_a   1.000
_cell.length_b   1.000
_cell.length_c   1.000
_cell.angle_alpha   90.00
_cell.angle_beta   90.00
_cell.angle_gamma   90.00
#
_symmetry.space_group_name_H-M   'P 1'
#
loop_
_entity.id
_entity.type
_entity.pdbx_description
1 polymer ?
#
loop_
_entity_poly.entity_id
_entity_poly.type
_entity_poly.pdbx_seq_one_letter_code
_entity_poly.pdbx_strand_id
1 'polypeptide(L)'
;MDLQLAGKRAIVTGGSRGIGKAIARALAAEGVDVGLVARSAEPLEAAAAEIAEATGQHIVAIPADTGDDDSVREMVERAVAELGGVDILVNCAAQAGGQGAVPSFDQIEADAHFWPDMNVKVMGYLRCAQGVAPHMRAAGWGRIINISGLAARQAGSTVGSMRNVAVAAMTKNLADELGPHGINVTVVHPGLTRTEATPGVLARRAEAANTTPEEIERRMAEGNSVRRLIDAEDIAYVVAMLASPRSIAINGDTIAAGGGAPRAIHY
;
A
#
# COMPACT_ATOMS: atom_id res chain seq x y z
N MET A 1 -21.30 -8.92 -4.72
CA MET A 1 -21.41 -7.63 -5.45
C MET A 1 -20.35 -7.67 -6.54
N ASP A 2 -20.71 -7.41 -7.76
CA ASP A 2 -19.74 -7.34 -8.85
C ASP A 2 -18.97 -6.00 -8.75
N LEU A 3 -17.64 -6.06 -8.64
CA LEU A 3 -16.76 -4.89 -8.58
C LEU A 3 -16.43 -4.32 -9.97
N GLN A 4 -16.79 -5.02 -11.05
CA GLN A 4 -16.53 -4.59 -12.43
C GLN A 4 -15.02 -4.36 -12.71
N LEU A 5 -14.18 -5.23 -12.15
CA LEU A 5 -12.72 -5.15 -12.30
C LEU A 5 -12.17 -6.09 -13.37
N ALA A 6 -12.94 -7.06 -13.84
CA ALA A 6 -12.51 -8.01 -14.85
C ALA A 6 -11.96 -7.30 -16.10
N GLY A 7 -10.78 -7.73 -16.57
CA GLY A 7 -10.08 -7.14 -17.71
C GLY A 7 -9.39 -5.80 -17.45
N LYS A 8 -9.35 -5.31 -16.20
CA LYS A 8 -8.54 -4.16 -15.79
C LYS A 8 -7.08 -4.57 -15.59
N ARG A 9 -6.18 -3.60 -15.58
CA ARG A 9 -4.73 -3.78 -15.49
C ARG A 9 -4.21 -2.95 -14.34
N ALA A 10 -3.51 -3.58 -13.41
CA ALA A 10 -3.01 -2.93 -12.21
C ALA A 10 -1.49 -2.99 -12.09
N ILE A 11 -0.89 -1.94 -11.54
CA ILE A 11 0.46 -1.97 -10.97
C ILE A 11 0.32 -1.95 -9.45
N VAL A 12 0.99 -2.90 -8.76
CA VAL A 12 1.03 -2.95 -7.29
C VAL A 12 2.48 -2.89 -6.82
N THR A 13 2.89 -1.75 -6.26
CA THR A 13 4.24 -1.61 -5.69
C THR A 13 4.32 -2.22 -4.30
N GLY A 14 5.48 -2.80 -3.93
CA GLY A 14 5.60 -3.58 -2.69
C GLY A 14 4.85 -4.90 -2.74
N GLY A 15 4.68 -5.49 -3.94
CA GLY A 15 3.83 -6.65 -4.21
C GLY A 15 4.40 -8.00 -3.82
N SER A 16 5.68 -8.11 -3.42
CA SER A 16 6.33 -9.40 -3.13
C SER A 16 5.89 -10.04 -1.82
N ARG A 17 5.28 -9.28 -0.89
CA ARG A 17 4.85 -9.76 0.44
C ARG A 17 3.84 -8.85 1.10
N GLY A 18 3.28 -9.29 2.23
CA GLY A 18 2.43 -8.50 3.13
C GLY A 18 1.20 -7.94 2.46
N ILE A 19 0.86 -6.71 2.81
CA ILE A 19 -0.33 -6.01 2.32
C ILE A 19 -0.33 -5.91 0.79
N GLY A 20 0.81 -5.59 0.17
CA GLY A 20 0.91 -5.45 -1.28
C GLY A 20 0.63 -6.77 -2.02
N LYS A 21 1.16 -7.91 -1.53
CA LYS A 21 0.88 -9.23 -2.09
C LYS A 21 -0.60 -9.61 -1.94
N ALA A 22 -1.18 -9.35 -0.76
CA ALA A 22 -2.60 -9.61 -0.52
C ALA A 22 -3.50 -8.78 -1.44
N ILE A 23 -3.16 -7.49 -1.66
CA ILE A 23 -3.88 -6.61 -2.59
C ILE A 23 -3.80 -7.14 -4.02
N ALA A 24 -2.61 -7.51 -4.49
CA ALA A 24 -2.43 -8.06 -5.83
C ALA A 24 -3.24 -9.34 -6.04
N ARG A 25 -3.24 -10.24 -5.05
CA ARG A 25 -4.05 -11.45 -5.07
C ARG A 25 -5.55 -11.17 -5.12
N ALA A 26 -6.02 -10.21 -4.32
CA ALA A 26 -7.44 -9.82 -4.31
C ALA A 26 -7.88 -9.20 -5.66
N LEU A 27 -7.06 -8.32 -6.24
CA LEU A 27 -7.33 -7.74 -7.57
C LEU A 27 -7.34 -8.83 -8.65
N ALA A 28 -6.37 -9.74 -8.63
CA ALA A 28 -6.31 -10.85 -9.56
C ALA A 28 -7.54 -11.79 -9.43
N ALA A 29 -8.01 -12.06 -8.22
CA ALA A 29 -9.23 -12.84 -7.99
C ALA A 29 -10.50 -12.17 -8.55
N GLU A 30 -10.49 -10.84 -8.73
CA GLU A 30 -11.54 -10.07 -9.39
C GLU A 30 -11.34 -9.94 -10.93
N GLY A 31 -10.36 -10.68 -11.49
CA GLY A 31 -10.11 -10.72 -12.94
C GLY A 31 -9.19 -9.60 -13.46
N VAL A 32 -8.36 -9.02 -12.61
CA VAL A 32 -7.38 -7.97 -12.96
C VAL A 32 -6.05 -8.62 -13.34
N ASP A 33 -5.44 -8.19 -14.44
CA ASP A 33 -4.04 -8.48 -14.75
C ASP A 33 -3.13 -7.57 -13.96
N VAL A 34 -2.06 -8.11 -13.34
CA VAL A 34 -1.28 -7.38 -12.35
C VAL A 34 0.21 -7.38 -12.63
N GLY A 35 0.79 -6.20 -12.75
CA GLY A 35 2.23 -5.97 -12.61
C GLY A 35 2.62 -5.85 -11.12
N LEU A 36 3.27 -6.88 -10.60
CA LEU A 36 3.85 -6.83 -9.26
C LEU A 36 5.20 -6.15 -9.29
N VAL A 37 5.41 -5.21 -8.39
CA VAL A 37 6.65 -4.42 -8.32
C VAL A 37 7.29 -4.53 -6.94
N ALA A 38 8.57 -4.90 -6.90
CA ALA A 38 9.44 -4.85 -5.72
C ALA A 38 10.91 -4.88 -6.15
N ARG A 39 11.84 -4.54 -5.25
CA ARG A 39 13.28 -4.49 -5.56
C ARG A 39 13.92 -5.85 -5.78
N SER A 40 13.50 -6.87 -5.02
CA SER A 40 14.10 -8.20 -5.05
C SER A 40 13.37 -9.10 -6.03
N ALA A 41 14.04 -9.56 -7.09
CA ALA A 41 13.43 -10.35 -8.15
C ALA A 41 12.90 -11.70 -7.66
N GLU A 42 13.72 -12.51 -6.98
CA GLU A 42 13.36 -13.87 -6.57
C GLU A 42 12.05 -13.95 -5.75
N PRO A 43 11.88 -13.20 -4.63
CA PRO A 43 10.62 -13.26 -3.89
C PRO A 43 9.44 -12.63 -4.67
N LEU A 44 9.71 -11.73 -5.62
CA LEU A 44 8.69 -11.13 -6.47
C LEU A 44 8.17 -12.13 -7.50
N GLU A 45 9.05 -12.86 -8.16
CA GLU A 45 8.73 -13.91 -9.12
C GLU A 45 7.96 -15.05 -8.44
N ALA A 46 8.38 -15.47 -7.24
CA ALA A 46 7.66 -16.47 -6.46
C ALA A 46 6.23 -16.01 -6.11
N ALA A 47 6.06 -14.74 -5.71
CA ALA A 47 4.74 -14.19 -5.43
C ALA A 47 3.86 -14.09 -6.70
N ALA A 48 4.45 -13.71 -7.83
CA ALA A 48 3.75 -13.66 -9.11
C ALA A 48 3.26 -15.04 -9.55
N ALA A 49 4.12 -16.06 -9.48
CA ALA A 49 3.77 -17.43 -9.82
C ALA A 49 2.63 -17.98 -8.92
N GLU A 50 2.72 -17.76 -7.61
CA GLU A 50 1.69 -18.19 -6.65
C GLU A 50 0.33 -17.55 -6.96
N ILE A 51 0.30 -16.23 -7.26
CA ILE A 51 -0.95 -15.52 -7.57
C ILE A 51 -1.50 -15.98 -8.91
N ALA A 52 -0.66 -16.15 -9.93
CA ALA A 52 -1.07 -16.62 -11.25
C ALA A 52 -1.68 -18.04 -11.18
N GLU A 53 -1.04 -18.96 -10.43
CA GLU A 53 -1.55 -20.31 -10.21
C GLU A 53 -2.92 -20.30 -9.50
N ALA A 54 -3.06 -19.44 -8.48
CA ALA A 54 -4.28 -19.38 -7.68
C ALA A 54 -5.47 -18.73 -8.40
N THR A 55 -5.22 -17.83 -9.38
CA THR A 55 -6.28 -17.01 -9.99
C THR A 55 -6.46 -17.22 -11.48
N GLY A 56 -5.46 -17.75 -12.17
CA GLY A 56 -5.45 -17.89 -13.62
C GLY A 56 -5.24 -16.58 -14.38
N GLN A 57 -4.96 -15.46 -13.69
CA GLN A 57 -4.73 -14.15 -14.30
C GLN A 57 -3.28 -13.96 -14.75
N HIS A 58 -3.08 -13.02 -15.67
CA HIS A 58 -1.76 -12.62 -16.13
C HIS A 58 -1.07 -11.77 -15.05
N ILE A 59 -0.02 -12.32 -14.44
CA ILE A 59 0.75 -11.67 -13.38
C ILE A 59 2.20 -11.52 -13.83
N VAL A 60 2.69 -10.29 -13.85
CA VAL A 60 4.03 -9.94 -14.31
C VAL A 60 4.88 -9.48 -13.12
N ALA A 61 6.04 -10.09 -12.91
CA ALA A 61 7.02 -9.62 -11.94
C ALA A 61 7.92 -8.55 -12.56
N ILE A 62 7.90 -7.34 -12.02
CA ILE A 62 8.67 -6.19 -12.51
C ILE A 62 9.61 -5.70 -11.40
N PRO A 63 10.86 -6.17 -11.33
CA PRO A 63 11.84 -5.65 -10.38
C PRO A 63 12.09 -4.16 -10.62
N ALA A 64 11.86 -3.33 -9.57
CA ALA A 64 12.13 -1.88 -9.65
C ALA A 64 12.30 -1.27 -8.25
N ASP A 65 13.05 -0.18 -8.18
CA ASP A 65 13.18 0.67 -6.99
C ASP A 65 12.35 1.94 -7.16
N THR A 66 11.29 2.09 -6.37
CA THR A 66 10.45 3.29 -6.38
C THR A 66 11.15 4.54 -5.84
N GLY A 67 12.32 4.38 -5.24
CA GLY A 67 13.19 5.49 -4.82
C GLY A 67 14.03 6.10 -5.94
N ASP A 68 13.99 5.54 -7.15
CA ASP A 68 14.78 5.95 -8.32
C ASP A 68 13.88 6.32 -9.49
N ASP A 69 14.14 7.48 -10.12
CA ASP A 69 13.30 8.04 -11.18
C ASP A 69 13.35 7.21 -12.47
N ASP A 70 14.55 6.75 -12.86
CA ASP A 70 14.75 5.97 -14.08
C ASP A 70 14.14 4.57 -13.93
N SER A 71 14.34 3.95 -12.77
CA SER A 71 13.75 2.65 -12.44
C SER A 71 12.22 2.69 -12.47
N VAL A 72 11.60 3.77 -11.99
CA VAL A 72 10.14 3.92 -12.07
C VAL A 72 9.66 4.12 -13.51
N ARG A 73 10.38 4.90 -14.31
CA ARG A 73 10.03 5.08 -15.73
C ARG A 73 10.06 3.75 -16.48
N GLU A 74 11.16 3.00 -16.36
CA GLU A 74 11.31 1.67 -17.00
C GLU A 74 10.24 0.68 -16.51
N MET A 75 9.92 0.71 -15.22
CA MET A 75 8.85 -0.11 -14.63
C MET A 75 7.49 0.18 -15.26
N VAL A 76 7.12 1.46 -15.43
CA VAL A 76 5.84 1.82 -16.05
C VAL A 76 5.82 1.43 -17.53
N GLU A 77 6.89 1.72 -18.28
CA GLU A 77 7.01 1.33 -19.69
C GLU A 77 6.85 -0.18 -19.86
N ARG A 78 7.52 -0.97 -19.03
CA ARG A 78 7.43 -2.42 -19.04
C ARG A 78 6.01 -2.90 -18.68
N ALA A 79 5.40 -2.35 -17.64
CA ALA A 79 4.03 -2.70 -17.26
C ALA A 79 3.04 -2.42 -18.38
N VAL A 80 3.15 -1.25 -19.04
CA VAL A 80 2.30 -0.89 -20.19
C VAL A 80 2.51 -1.84 -21.36
N ALA A 81 3.75 -2.20 -21.66
CA ALA A 81 4.05 -3.13 -22.77
C ALA A 81 3.49 -4.54 -22.53
N GLU A 82 3.67 -5.08 -21.31
CA GLU A 82 3.29 -6.43 -20.98
C GLU A 82 1.79 -6.60 -20.67
N LEU A 83 1.15 -5.59 -20.05
CA LEU A 83 -0.28 -5.63 -19.71
C LEU A 83 -1.18 -4.96 -20.77
N GLY A 84 -0.61 -4.23 -21.73
CA GLY A 84 -1.36 -3.46 -22.71
C GLY A 84 -1.94 -2.15 -22.19
N GLY A 85 -1.48 -1.66 -21.02
CA GLY A 85 -1.88 -0.40 -20.41
C GLY A 85 -1.94 -0.47 -18.89
N VAL A 86 -2.39 0.62 -18.22
CA VAL A 86 -2.53 0.71 -16.77
C VAL A 86 -3.83 1.42 -16.41
N ASP A 87 -4.69 0.74 -15.68
CA ASP A 87 -5.98 1.24 -15.20
C ASP A 87 -5.94 1.58 -13.70
N ILE A 88 -5.15 0.80 -12.94
CA ILE A 88 -5.09 0.89 -11.48
C ILE A 88 -3.63 0.96 -11.04
N LEU A 89 -3.31 1.90 -10.16
CA LEU A 89 -2.05 1.96 -9.44
C LEU A 89 -2.31 1.80 -7.95
N VAL A 90 -1.66 0.81 -7.33
CA VAL A 90 -1.61 0.69 -5.87
C VAL A 90 -0.20 0.96 -5.38
N ASN A 91 -0.01 2.10 -4.76
CA ASN A 91 1.24 2.47 -4.11
C ASN A 91 1.29 1.85 -2.71
N CYS A 92 2.05 0.76 -2.54
CA CYS A 92 2.23 0.05 -1.28
C CYS A 92 3.70 -0.15 -0.89
N ALA A 93 4.65 0.22 -1.76
CA ALA A 93 6.07 0.15 -1.43
C ALA A 93 6.42 1.07 -0.26
N ALA A 94 7.07 0.52 0.76
CA ALA A 94 7.54 1.26 1.91
C ALA A 94 8.71 0.52 2.56
N GLN A 95 9.52 1.23 3.32
CA GLN A 95 10.38 0.56 4.27
C GLN A 95 9.50 -0.08 5.36
N ALA A 96 9.78 -1.35 5.69
CA ALA A 96 8.97 -2.09 6.65
C ALA A 96 9.01 -1.37 8.02
N GLY A 97 7.89 -0.78 8.40
CA GLY A 97 7.73 -0.12 9.69
C GLY A 97 7.69 -1.13 10.84
N GLY A 98 8.12 -0.70 12.04
CA GLY A 98 8.00 -1.52 13.26
C GLY A 98 9.06 -2.61 13.45
N GLN A 99 10.10 -2.65 12.60
CA GLN A 99 11.19 -3.63 12.72
C GLN A 99 12.34 -3.14 13.63
N GLY A 100 12.37 -1.87 14.03
CA GLY A 100 13.36 -1.27 14.92
C GLY A 100 12.73 -0.38 15.98
N ALA A 101 13.55 0.08 16.95
CA ALA A 101 13.13 1.10 17.89
C ALA A 101 12.85 2.42 17.12
N VAL A 102 11.75 3.07 17.49
CA VAL A 102 11.48 4.42 16.97
C VAL A 102 12.47 5.39 17.68
N PRO A 103 13.30 6.13 16.93
CA PRO A 103 14.23 7.06 17.55
C PRO A 103 13.46 8.14 18.34
N SER A 104 14.00 8.53 19.49
CA SER A 104 13.51 9.71 20.19
C SER A 104 13.79 10.96 19.35
N PHE A 105 13.09 12.04 19.63
CA PHE A 105 13.15 13.24 18.79
C PHE A 105 14.57 13.80 18.61
N ASP A 106 15.38 13.74 19.67
CA ASP A 106 16.77 14.17 19.71
C ASP A 106 17.76 13.23 19.00
N GLN A 107 17.32 12.02 18.64
CA GLN A 107 18.08 11.01 17.91
C GLN A 107 17.71 10.94 16.42
N ILE A 108 16.76 11.76 15.97
CA ILE A 108 16.35 11.75 14.56
C ILE A 108 17.43 12.46 13.73
N GLU A 109 18.08 11.70 12.86
CA GLU A 109 19.00 12.18 11.85
C GLU A 109 18.31 12.23 10.48
N ALA A 110 18.45 13.33 9.75
CA ALA A 110 17.78 13.54 8.49
C ALA A 110 18.14 12.44 7.46
N ASP A 111 19.44 12.17 7.29
CA ASP A 111 19.93 11.25 6.25
C ASP A 111 19.71 9.78 6.60
N ALA A 112 19.69 9.44 7.89
CA ALA A 112 19.51 8.06 8.34
C ALA A 112 18.02 7.68 8.51
N HIS A 113 17.19 8.61 8.96
CA HIS A 113 15.83 8.30 9.40
C HIS A 113 14.73 8.96 8.54
N PHE A 114 14.96 10.20 8.03
CA PHE A 114 13.92 10.98 7.37
C PHE A 114 13.94 10.81 5.84
N TRP A 115 15.06 11.17 5.19
CA TRP A 115 15.12 11.17 3.73
C TRP A 115 14.92 9.81 3.08
N PRO A 116 15.49 8.70 3.60
CA PRO A 116 15.27 7.37 3.00
C PRO A 116 13.80 6.95 3.04
N ASP A 117 13.10 7.29 4.13
CA ASP A 117 11.69 6.95 4.31
C ASP A 117 10.78 7.82 3.43
N MET A 118 11.08 9.12 3.32
CA MET A 118 10.38 10.07 2.44
C MET A 118 10.60 9.74 0.97
N ASN A 119 11.83 9.38 0.58
CA ASN A 119 12.16 9.08 -0.81
C ASN A 119 11.39 7.85 -1.32
N VAL A 120 11.35 6.76 -0.55
CA VAL A 120 10.67 5.53 -0.98
C VAL A 120 9.15 5.69 -0.94
N LYS A 121 8.59 6.25 0.13
CA LYS A 121 7.14 6.25 0.29
C LYS A 121 6.47 7.49 -0.31
N VAL A 122 6.96 8.70 -0.01
CA VAL A 122 6.29 9.92 -0.50
C VAL A 122 6.67 10.19 -1.95
N MET A 123 7.98 10.32 -2.22
CA MET A 123 8.45 10.60 -3.57
C MET A 123 8.23 9.42 -4.52
N GLY A 124 8.40 8.17 -4.04
CA GLY A 124 8.13 6.99 -4.85
C GLY A 124 6.67 6.88 -5.29
N TYR A 125 5.73 7.20 -4.42
CA TYR A 125 4.30 7.25 -4.76
C TYR A 125 4.00 8.34 -5.79
N LEU A 126 4.62 9.51 -5.64
CA LEU A 126 4.49 10.60 -6.59
C LEU A 126 5.07 10.21 -7.97
N ARG A 127 6.27 9.62 -8.02
CA ARG A 127 6.89 9.14 -9.27
C ARG A 127 5.99 8.12 -10.00
N CYS A 128 5.50 7.12 -9.26
CA CYS A 128 4.60 6.12 -9.84
C CYS A 128 3.32 6.76 -10.37
N ALA A 129 2.71 7.69 -9.62
CA ALA A 129 1.53 8.41 -10.06
C ALA A 129 1.80 9.25 -11.33
N GLN A 130 2.93 9.97 -11.38
CA GLN A 130 3.36 10.73 -12.56
C GLN A 130 3.58 9.84 -13.78
N GLY A 131 4.18 8.65 -13.59
CA GLY A 131 4.41 7.71 -14.67
C GLY A 131 3.12 7.13 -15.28
N VAL A 132 2.12 6.81 -14.45
CA VAL A 132 0.88 6.19 -14.95
C VAL A 132 -0.18 7.22 -15.39
N ALA A 133 -0.17 8.44 -14.87
CA ALA A 133 -1.19 9.44 -15.15
C ALA A 133 -1.39 9.76 -16.64
N PRO A 134 -0.36 9.84 -17.51
CA PRO A 134 -0.56 10.03 -18.95
C PRO A 134 -1.40 8.92 -19.58
N HIS A 135 -1.16 7.66 -19.22
CA HIS A 135 -1.90 6.51 -19.73
C HIS A 135 -3.35 6.50 -19.26
N MET A 136 -3.60 6.81 -17.99
CA MET A 136 -4.94 6.91 -17.42
C MET A 136 -5.71 8.10 -18.00
N ARG A 137 -5.07 9.25 -18.23
CA ARG A 137 -5.68 10.41 -18.91
C ARG A 137 -6.09 10.08 -20.34
N ALA A 138 -5.24 9.37 -21.09
CA ALA A 138 -5.55 8.96 -22.45
C ALA A 138 -6.74 7.98 -22.50
N ALA A 139 -6.89 7.14 -21.48
CA ALA A 139 -8.02 6.21 -21.34
C ALA A 139 -9.29 6.89 -20.78
N GLY A 140 -9.19 8.10 -20.22
CA GLY A 140 -10.30 8.80 -19.53
C GLY A 140 -10.77 8.12 -18.24
N TRP A 141 -9.95 7.21 -17.68
CA TRP A 141 -10.28 6.45 -16.49
C TRP A 141 -9.01 6.00 -15.74
N GLY A 142 -9.06 6.04 -14.42
CA GLY A 142 -8.00 5.49 -13.57
C GLY A 142 -8.36 5.43 -12.10
N ARG A 143 -7.62 4.59 -11.37
CA ARG A 143 -7.67 4.50 -9.90
C ARG A 143 -6.25 4.50 -9.35
N ILE A 144 -5.94 5.47 -8.51
CA ILE A 144 -4.68 5.54 -7.76
C ILE A 144 -4.99 5.38 -6.29
N ILE A 145 -4.48 4.33 -5.66
CA ILE A 145 -4.74 4.01 -4.27
C ILE A 145 -3.41 3.99 -3.51
N ASN A 146 -3.26 4.90 -2.56
CA ASN A 146 -2.05 5.05 -1.77
C ASN A 146 -2.20 4.33 -0.42
N ILE A 147 -1.29 3.41 -0.09
CA ILE A 147 -1.29 2.75 1.22
C ILE A 147 -0.41 3.54 2.17
N SER A 148 -1.03 4.25 3.09
CA SER A 148 -0.33 5.06 4.09
C SER A 148 -0.23 4.32 5.43
N GLY A 149 -0.86 4.81 6.49
CA GLY A 149 -0.91 4.17 7.81
C GLY A 149 -1.58 5.05 8.85
N LEU A 150 -2.13 4.44 9.91
CA LEU A 150 -2.81 5.16 10.99
C LEU A 150 -1.90 6.13 11.78
N ALA A 151 -0.57 6.01 11.65
CA ALA A 151 0.35 7.03 12.17
C ALA A 151 0.13 8.44 11.56
N ALA A 152 -0.64 8.58 10.47
CA ALA A 152 -1.14 9.87 10.00
C ALA A 152 -2.14 10.53 10.98
N ARG A 153 -2.74 9.74 11.88
CA ARG A 153 -3.77 10.18 12.82
C ARG A 153 -3.41 9.92 14.29
N GLN A 154 -2.22 9.40 14.55
CA GLN A 154 -1.75 9.01 15.88
C GLN A 154 -0.31 9.45 16.08
N ALA A 155 0.01 9.94 17.29
CA ALA A 155 1.39 10.14 17.71
C ALA A 155 2.07 8.78 17.96
N GLY A 156 3.41 8.79 17.99
CA GLY A 156 4.21 7.58 18.30
C GLY A 156 5.47 7.47 17.44
N SER A 157 5.52 8.13 16.28
CA SER A 157 6.71 8.22 15.43
C SER A 157 6.70 9.53 14.67
N THR A 158 7.61 10.43 14.97
CA THR A 158 7.69 11.75 14.32
C THR A 158 7.82 11.58 12.80
N VAL A 159 8.82 10.85 12.32
CA VAL A 159 9.05 10.62 10.89
C VAL A 159 7.89 9.84 10.26
N GLY A 160 7.42 8.79 10.94
CA GLY A 160 6.29 7.98 10.46
C GLY A 160 5.00 8.79 10.30
N SER A 161 4.70 9.70 11.22
CA SER A 161 3.53 10.58 11.13
C SER A 161 3.67 11.60 10.01
N MET A 162 4.82 12.29 9.91
CA MET A 162 5.10 13.25 8.83
C MET A 162 4.96 12.58 7.45
N ARG A 163 5.58 11.43 7.26
CA ARG A 163 5.48 10.63 6.03
C ARG A 163 4.04 10.28 5.66
N ASN A 164 3.28 9.76 6.61
CA ASN A 164 1.92 9.31 6.34
C ASN A 164 0.95 10.48 6.12
N VAL A 165 1.13 11.62 6.79
CA VAL A 165 0.38 12.86 6.53
C VAL A 165 0.73 13.41 5.15
N ALA A 166 2.01 13.39 4.75
CA ALA A 166 2.43 13.83 3.41
C ALA A 166 1.74 13.01 2.30
N VAL A 167 1.59 11.69 2.46
CA VAL A 167 0.83 10.86 1.51
C VAL A 167 -0.65 11.26 1.45
N ALA A 168 -1.27 11.57 2.59
CA ALA A 168 -2.67 12.02 2.61
C ALA A 168 -2.84 13.38 1.91
N ALA A 169 -1.95 14.33 2.18
CA ALA A 169 -1.94 15.63 1.52
C ALA A 169 -1.72 15.51 0.00
N MET A 170 -0.75 14.70 -0.43
CA MET A 170 -0.52 14.39 -1.84
C MET A 170 -1.75 13.78 -2.49
N THR A 171 -2.40 12.82 -1.84
CA THR A 171 -3.62 12.17 -2.34
C THR A 171 -4.71 13.18 -2.66
N LYS A 172 -4.96 14.14 -1.76
CA LYS A 172 -5.99 15.16 -1.98
C LYS A 172 -5.65 16.07 -3.15
N ASN A 173 -4.40 16.53 -3.26
CA ASN A 173 -3.97 17.39 -4.37
C ASN A 173 -4.09 16.66 -5.72
N LEU A 174 -3.62 15.40 -5.80
CA LEU A 174 -3.74 14.61 -7.02
C LEU A 174 -5.20 14.30 -7.38
N ALA A 175 -6.08 14.09 -6.41
CA ALA A 175 -7.50 13.87 -6.65
C ALA A 175 -8.19 15.09 -7.29
N ASP A 176 -7.84 16.30 -6.85
CA ASP A 176 -8.38 17.53 -7.40
C ASP A 176 -7.83 17.80 -8.82
N GLU A 177 -6.54 17.50 -9.06
CA GLU A 177 -5.90 17.67 -10.37
C GLU A 177 -6.36 16.64 -11.41
N LEU A 178 -6.46 15.38 -11.01
CA LEU A 178 -6.71 14.26 -11.91
C LEU A 178 -8.20 13.90 -12.05
N GLY A 179 -9.03 14.30 -11.09
CA GLY A 179 -10.48 14.04 -11.09
C GLY A 179 -11.19 14.45 -12.38
N PRO A 180 -10.94 15.65 -12.95
CA PRO A 180 -11.51 16.07 -14.23
C PRO A 180 -11.19 15.14 -15.42
N HIS A 181 -10.18 14.29 -15.27
CA HIS A 181 -9.76 13.28 -16.26
C HIS A 181 -10.32 11.88 -16.01
N GLY A 182 -11.27 11.74 -15.06
CA GLY A 182 -11.87 10.44 -14.71
C GLY A 182 -10.98 9.56 -13.80
N ILE A 183 -9.96 10.15 -13.17
CA ILE A 183 -9.01 9.44 -12.30
C ILE A 183 -9.31 9.76 -10.85
N ASN A 184 -9.71 8.74 -10.07
CA ASN A 184 -9.86 8.88 -8.62
C ASN A 184 -8.55 8.56 -7.91
N VAL A 185 -8.22 9.36 -6.90
CA VAL A 185 -7.05 9.14 -6.05
C VAL A 185 -7.51 9.05 -4.60
N THR A 186 -7.19 7.94 -3.92
CA THR A 186 -7.61 7.71 -2.53
C THR A 186 -6.43 7.23 -1.68
N VAL A 187 -6.54 7.37 -0.36
CA VAL A 187 -5.56 6.83 0.57
C VAL A 187 -6.20 5.93 1.60
N VAL A 188 -5.61 4.75 1.81
CA VAL A 188 -5.97 3.82 2.87
C VAL A 188 -4.95 3.93 3.99
N HIS A 189 -5.41 4.01 5.23
CA HIS A 189 -4.60 3.98 6.44
C HIS A 189 -4.80 2.63 7.17
N PRO A 190 -3.99 1.60 6.88
CA PRO A 190 -3.97 0.39 7.68
C PRO A 190 -3.54 0.68 9.13
N GLY A 191 -4.11 -0.09 10.06
CA GLY A 191 -3.61 -0.20 11.42
C GLY A 191 -2.50 -1.26 11.53
N LEU A 192 -2.36 -1.83 12.73
CA LEU A 192 -1.54 -3.01 12.92
C LEU A 192 -2.15 -4.16 12.12
N THR A 193 -1.43 -4.62 11.11
CA THR A 193 -1.92 -5.60 10.15
C THR A 193 -1.09 -6.87 10.26
N ARG A 194 -1.78 -8.02 10.35
CA ARG A 194 -1.15 -9.33 10.32
C ARG A 194 -0.68 -9.64 8.91
N THR A 195 0.57 -10.06 8.82
CA THR A 195 1.24 -10.49 7.60
C THR A 195 2.12 -11.71 7.93
N GLU A 196 2.76 -12.30 6.94
CA GLU A 196 3.71 -13.40 7.14
C GLU A 196 4.91 -13.02 8.04
N ALA A 197 5.22 -11.73 8.19
CA ALA A 197 6.26 -11.25 9.10
C ALA A 197 5.82 -11.18 10.57
N THR A 198 4.51 -11.23 10.84
CA THR A 198 3.93 -11.00 12.18
C THR A 198 4.44 -11.99 13.23
N PRO A 199 4.57 -13.32 12.96
CA PRO A 199 5.09 -14.25 13.96
C PRO A 199 6.47 -13.85 14.48
N GLY A 200 7.37 -13.44 13.59
CA GLY A 200 8.71 -12.95 13.98
C GLY A 200 8.69 -11.64 14.78
N VAL A 201 7.73 -10.76 14.50
CA VAL A 201 7.55 -9.51 15.29
C VAL A 201 7.03 -9.85 16.69
N LEU A 202 6.05 -10.74 16.80
CA LEU A 202 5.48 -11.16 18.08
C LEU A 202 6.53 -11.84 18.95
N ALA A 203 7.34 -12.76 18.39
CA ALA A 203 8.39 -13.44 19.11
C ALA A 203 9.42 -12.47 19.70
N ARG A 204 9.95 -11.53 18.90
CA ARG A 204 10.90 -10.51 19.39
C ARG A 204 10.32 -9.63 20.48
N ARG A 205 9.07 -9.20 20.34
CA ARG A 205 8.41 -8.37 21.36
C ARG A 205 8.11 -9.14 22.64
N ALA A 206 7.77 -10.41 22.51
CA ALA A 206 7.54 -11.29 23.66
C ALA A 206 8.82 -11.50 24.46
N GLU A 207 9.95 -11.74 23.79
CA GLU A 207 11.26 -11.84 24.42
C GLU A 207 11.63 -10.53 25.15
N ALA A 208 11.51 -9.39 24.47
CA ALA A 208 11.81 -8.07 25.07
C ALA A 208 10.92 -7.71 26.27
N ALA A 209 9.67 -8.22 26.28
CA ALA A 209 8.71 -7.96 27.36
C ALA A 209 8.64 -9.09 28.41
N ASN A 210 9.48 -10.12 28.29
CA ASN A 210 9.46 -11.34 29.12
C ASN A 210 8.05 -11.94 29.26
N THR A 211 7.39 -12.17 28.13
CA THR A 211 6.01 -12.69 28.05
C THR A 211 5.87 -13.63 26.86
N THR A 212 4.64 -14.03 26.49
CA THR A 212 4.39 -14.93 25.34
C THR A 212 3.97 -14.16 24.09
N PRO A 213 4.18 -14.71 22.88
CA PRO A 213 3.69 -14.13 21.63
C PRO A 213 2.17 -13.90 21.63
N GLU A 214 1.39 -14.80 22.20
CA GLU A 214 -0.08 -14.72 22.31
C GLU A 214 -0.51 -13.52 23.16
N GLU A 215 0.20 -13.26 24.27
CA GLU A 215 -0.06 -12.12 25.12
C GLU A 215 0.28 -10.80 24.41
N ILE A 216 1.37 -10.76 23.63
CA ILE A 216 1.69 -9.59 22.80
C ILE A 216 0.61 -9.37 21.73
N GLU A 217 0.17 -10.42 21.05
CA GLU A 217 -0.89 -10.34 20.05
C GLU A 217 -2.20 -9.83 20.67
N ARG A 218 -2.59 -10.34 21.83
CA ARG A 218 -3.76 -9.87 22.59
C ARG A 218 -3.68 -8.38 22.90
N ARG A 219 -2.54 -7.90 23.43
CA ARG A 219 -2.32 -6.47 23.70
C ARG A 219 -2.36 -5.61 22.43
N MET A 220 -1.82 -6.10 21.33
CA MET A 220 -1.90 -5.40 20.04
C MET A 220 -3.34 -5.33 19.52
N ALA A 221 -4.12 -6.40 19.68
CA ALA A 221 -5.53 -6.47 19.30
C ALA A 221 -6.39 -5.51 20.11
N GLU A 222 -6.09 -5.32 21.40
CA GLU A 222 -6.79 -4.35 22.27
C GLU A 222 -6.58 -2.90 21.84
N GLY A 223 -5.59 -2.64 20.98
CA GLY A 223 -5.29 -1.33 20.41
C GLY A 223 -6.32 -0.85 19.38
N ASN A 224 -7.31 -1.64 19.00
CA ASN A 224 -8.41 -1.22 18.13
C ASN A 224 -9.79 -1.64 18.69
N SER A 225 -10.85 -1.06 18.13
CA SER A 225 -12.23 -1.23 18.65
C SER A 225 -12.80 -2.62 18.38
N VAL A 226 -12.36 -3.32 17.29
CA VAL A 226 -12.81 -4.68 16.99
C VAL A 226 -12.03 -5.74 17.77
N ARG A 227 -10.98 -5.35 18.50
CA ARG A 227 -10.16 -6.17 19.39
C ARG A 227 -9.58 -7.43 18.72
N ARG A 228 -9.17 -7.31 17.47
CA ARG A 228 -8.40 -8.32 16.74
C ARG A 228 -7.36 -7.66 15.85
N LEU A 229 -6.30 -8.36 15.51
CA LEU A 229 -5.42 -7.91 14.43
C LEU A 229 -6.19 -7.96 13.11
N ILE A 230 -6.05 -6.93 12.32
CA ILE A 230 -6.59 -6.87 10.96
C ILE A 230 -5.66 -7.67 10.06
N ASP A 231 -6.20 -8.56 9.25
CA ASP A 231 -5.42 -9.34 8.30
C ASP A 231 -5.11 -8.54 7.03
N ALA A 232 -4.07 -8.90 6.31
CA ALA A 232 -3.72 -8.23 5.05
C ALA A 232 -4.84 -8.34 4.00
N GLU A 233 -5.60 -9.41 4.04
CA GLU A 233 -6.77 -9.68 3.22
C GLU A 233 -7.93 -8.72 3.51
N ASP A 234 -8.13 -8.30 4.76
CA ASP A 234 -9.12 -7.27 5.13
C ASP A 234 -8.78 -5.92 4.46
N ILE A 235 -7.47 -5.56 4.42
CA ILE A 235 -7.01 -4.36 3.72
C ILE A 235 -7.16 -4.52 2.21
N ALA A 236 -6.82 -5.68 1.68
CA ALA A 236 -6.93 -5.98 0.25
C ALA A 236 -8.38 -5.87 -0.26
N TYR A 237 -9.35 -6.32 0.53
CA TYR A 237 -10.77 -6.15 0.23
C TYR A 237 -11.18 -4.67 0.11
N VAL A 238 -10.72 -3.82 1.04
CA VAL A 238 -10.98 -2.37 0.98
C VAL A 238 -10.37 -1.77 -0.29
N VAL A 239 -9.15 -2.16 -0.65
CA VAL A 239 -8.48 -1.67 -1.85
C VAL A 239 -9.20 -2.13 -3.12
N ALA A 240 -9.63 -3.39 -3.22
CA ALA A 240 -10.40 -3.88 -4.35
C ALA A 240 -11.73 -3.12 -4.53
N MET A 241 -12.41 -2.82 -3.43
CA MET A 241 -13.61 -1.96 -3.47
C MET A 241 -13.30 -0.55 -4.01
N LEU A 242 -12.19 0.07 -3.57
CA LEU A 242 -11.78 1.39 -4.03
C LEU A 242 -11.29 1.39 -5.49
N ALA A 243 -10.76 0.28 -5.97
CA ALA A 243 -10.36 0.10 -7.37
C ALA A 243 -11.55 0.01 -8.33
N SER A 244 -12.73 -0.33 -7.83
CA SER A 244 -13.95 -0.47 -8.63
C SER A 244 -14.36 0.86 -9.29
N PRO A 245 -14.88 0.86 -10.54
CA PRO A 245 -15.54 2.02 -11.13
C PRO A 245 -16.75 2.50 -10.32
N ARG A 246 -17.36 1.62 -9.52
CA ARG A 246 -18.51 1.95 -8.67
C ARG A 246 -18.14 2.79 -7.43
N SER A 247 -16.86 2.90 -7.09
CA SER A 247 -16.37 3.74 -5.98
C SER A 247 -16.19 5.21 -6.35
N ILE A 248 -16.77 5.66 -7.45
CA ILE A 248 -16.61 7.03 -7.98
C ILE A 248 -16.90 8.15 -6.95
N ALA A 249 -17.76 7.90 -5.97
CA ALA A 249 -18.10 8.87 -4.93
C ALA A 249 -16.95 9.13 -3.93
N ILE A 250 -15.91 8.26 -3.90
CA ILE A 250 -14.78 8.38 -2.99
C ILE A 250 -13.57 8.89 -3.76
N ASN A 251 -13.23 10.17 -3.59
CA ASN A 251 -12.09 10.79 -4.25
C ASN A 251 -11.42 11.84 -3.36
N GLY A 252 -10.13 11.77 -3.20
CA GLY A 252 -9.36 12.65 -2.32
C GLY A 252 -9.49 12.33 -0.84
N ASP A 253 -10.20 11.27 -0.49
CA ASP A 253 -10.52 10.91 0.88
C ASP A 253 -9.55 9.90 1.49
N THR A 254 -9.59 9.86 2.82
CA THR A 254 -8.76 9.02 3.66
C THR A 254 -9.61 7.93 4.33
N ILE A 255 -9.37 6.68 3.99
CA ILE A 255 -10.07 5.53 4.53
C ILE A 255 -9.23 4.89 5.64
N ALA A 256 -9.70 4.94 6.89
CA ALA A 256 -9.08 4.25 8.00
C ALA A 256 -9.48 2.76 7.98
N ALA A 257 -8.50 1.86 7.85
CA ALA A 257 -8.70 0.42 7.78
C ALA A 257 -7.89 -0.30 8.87
N GLY A 258 -8.11 0.07 10.13
CA GLY A 258 -7.36 -0.47 11.27
C GLY A 258 -8.23 -1.00 12.40
N GLY A 259 -9.52 -1.32 12.13
CA GLY A 259 -10.43 -1.85 13.15
C GLY A 259 -10.94 -0.82 14.15
N GLY A 260 -10.79 0.47 13.84
CA GLY A 260 -11.20 1.59 14.69
C GLY A 260 -10.18 1.94 15.78
N ALA A 261 -9.71 3.19 15.82
CA ALA A 261 -8.90 3.69 16.93
C ALA A 261 -9.80 4.01 18.12
N PRO A 262 -9.58 3.40 19.32
CA PRO A 262 -10.42 3.66 20.47
C PRO A 262 -10.45 5.14 20.85
N ARG A 263 -11.64 5.67 21.15
CA ARG A 263 -11.87 7.06 21.62
C ARG A 263 -11.40 8.16 20.64
N ALA A 264 -11.14 7.82 19.39
CA ALA A 264 -10.80 8.78 18.36
C ALA A 264 -12.02 9.06 17.46
N ILE A 265 -12.31 10.34 17.26
CA ILE A 265 -13.31 10.82 16.30
C ILE A 265 -12.54 11.58 15.22
N HIS A 266 -12.70 11.15 13.98
CA HIS A 266 -12.06 11.77 12.82
C HIS A 266 -13.13 12.31 11.87
N TYR A 267 -13.04 13.57 11.47
CA TYR A 267 -13.87 14.26 10.48
C TYR A 267 -12.99 15.07 9.53
#